data_b68cd610e4f6004f4bc9b9b9a2bf90fb
#
_entry.id   b68cd610e4f6004f4bc9b9b9a2bf90fb
#
_cell.length_a   1.000
_cell.length_b   1.000
_cell.length_c   1.000
_cell.angle_alpha   90.00
_cell.angle_beta   90.00
_cell.angle_gamma   90.00
#
_symmetry.space_group_name_H-M   'P 1'
#
loop_
_entity.id
_entity.type
_entity.pdbx_description
1 polymer ?
#
loop_
_entity_poly.entity_id
_entity_poly.type
_entity_poly.pdbx_seq_one_letter_code
_entity_poly.pdbx_strand_id
1 'polypeptide(L)'
;MTDYYTSIGSGAHFVEYAEGIYVGYRYYETAAAEAAAGNYPGFDYDAAVTFPFGFGLSYTSFKRELLDVTHEGEDLLAKVRVTNEGQVAGRDVAQLYATAPVRQGVEKSAAVLVAFAKTDELEPGEAAELELRCCERDLASWDVSAGCWVLDAGSYAISLRSDSHTVIDQRELSLGEKRFQTDSATGNPVKNRFDNVTDYMDAYVTQLSRADFAGTFPAPARDKTAASVGLVLKEYDVAEHVDPSDEMPLTREKNGISLSDLRGRPINDPLWEKLLDQLGTNVMTIILNNHNHGTDSVDSVGKPKTFEGDGPAGIGIYVDDGGHCGFPSEYAVAQSWDRDLVRRMGEAMADEMLVTGMNGWHAPAMNTHRSPFGGRDFEYYSEDPLLAGALGTAMVEAVFSRGIYAQMKHFCLNDQDTNRSAHLLTWASEQAIREIYARPFEIVVKNARGSIDYLDDQTGERKTRGMSAAIAVMSSYNYIGSTWAGGSKALCTELLRDEWGFEGHVVSDWSLYDYTNKNQAFYAGTDVNLTTTLTTGQMQDAESATAVKAMRRCMHHYLYSIANSNAMNGKPPTVRVTYK
;
A
#
# COMPACT_ATOMS: atom_id res chain seq x y z
N MET A 1 -1.76 20.12 11.90
CA MET A 1 -2.37 19.17 12.85
C MET A 1 -1.27 18.64 13.75
N THR A 2 -1.51 18.62 15.04
CA THR A 2 -0.58 18.03 15.99
C THR A 2 -0.92 16.58 16.19
N ASP A 3 0.08 15.69 16.22
CA ASP A 3 -0.14 14.28 16.50
C ASP A 3 -0.74 14.11 17.90
N TYR A 4 -1.91 13.48 17.94
CA TYR A 4 -2.59 13.17 19.18
C TYR A 4 -2.00 11.89 19.74
N TYR A 5 -1.30 12.05 20.83
CA TYR A 5 -0.48 11.02 21.40
C TYR A 5 -0.76 10.87 22.89
N THR A 6 -1.15 9.69 23.33
CA THR A 6 -1.31 9.39 24.76
C THR A 6 -0.64 8.08 25.12
N SER A 7 -0.10 8.00 26.31
CA SER A 7 0.43 6.77 26.89
C SER A 7 -0.69 6.04 27.64
N ILE A 8 -0.86 4.75 27.37
CA ILE A 8 -1.84 3.92 28.03
C ILE A 8 -1.15 2.92 28.93
N GLY A 9 -1.37 3.00 30.26
CA GLY A 9 -0.97 1.98 31.23
C GLY A 9 0.44 1.45 31.00
N SER A 10 0.66 0.17 30.98
CA SER A 10 1.93 -0.55 30.83
C SER A 10 2.84 -0.15 29.63
N GLY A 11 2.83 1.11 29.17
CA GLY A 11 3.70 1.62 28.11
C GLY A 11 3.11 1.61 26.70
N ALA A 12 1.87 1.20 26.51
CA ALA A 12 1.19 1.35 25.22
C ALA A 12 0.91 2.82 24.91
N HIS A 13 1.18 3.22 23.70
CA HIS A 13 0.99 4.58 23.19
C HIS A 13 -0.27 4.66 22.35
N PHE A 14 -0.84 5.86 22.22
CA PHE A 14 -2.16 6.03 21.62
C PHE A 14 -2.16 7.22 20.67
N VAL A 15 -2.66 7.03 19.47
CA VAL A 15 -2.85 8.10 18.49
C VAL A 15 -4.20 7.95 17.80
N GLU A 16 -4.95 9.05 17.76
CA GLU A 16 -6.24 9.13 17.09
C GLU A 16 -6.10 10.03 15.86
N TYR A 17 -6.42 9.51 14.69
CA TYR A 17 -6.42 10.27 13.43
C TYR A 17 -7.77 11.00 13.29
N ALA A 18 -7.97 11.96 14.20
CA ALA A 18 -9.22 12.69 14.34
C ALA A 18 -9.55 13.61 13.16
N GLU A 19 -8.56 13.91 12.33
CA GLU A 19 -8.72 14.66 11.09
C GLU A 19 -9.44 13.86 9.99
N GLY A 20 -9.59 12.52 10.17
CA GLY A 20 -10.26 11.66 9.19
C GLY A 20 -9.61 11.70 7.81
N ILE A 21 -10.40 12.05 6.79
CA ILE A 21 -9.92 12.17 5.40
C ILE A 21 -9.22 13.51 5.11
N TYR A 22 -9.25 14.45 6.04
CA TYR A 22 -8.74 15.81 5.84
C TYR A 22 -7.25 15.90 6.14
N VAL A 23 -6.44 15.21 5.35
CA VAL A 23 -4.99 15.17 5.43
C VAL A 23 -4.38 16.08 4.37
N GLY A 24 -3.34 16.83 4.73
CA GLY A 24 -2.61 17.69 3.81
C GLY A 24 -3.49 18.71 3.11
N TYR A 25 -3.36 18.83 1.80
CA TYR A 25 -4.14 19.79 0.99
C TYR A 25 -5.65 19.60 1.11
N ARG A 26 -6.12 18.37 1.34
CA ARG A 26 -7.55 18.10 1.50
C ARG A 26 -8.17 18.89 2.65
N TYR A 27 -7.40 19.10 3.73
CA TYR A 27 -7.80 19.97 4.82
C TYR A 27 -7.86 21.43 4.37
N TYR A 28 -6.77 21.96 3.81
CA TYR A 28 -6.67 23.39 3.48
C TYR A 28 -7.65 23.81 2.41
N GLU A 29 -7.85 23.00 1.37
CA GLU A 29 -8.83 23.29 0.31
C GLU A 29 -10.27 23.22 0.84
N THR A 30 -10.56 22.30 1.76
CA THR A 30 -11.89 22.22 2.38
C THR A 30 -12.10 23.38 3.33
N ALA A 31 -11.10 23.76 4.13
CA ALA A 31 -11.16 24.93 5.00
C ALA A 31 -11.41 26.23 4.21
N ALA A 32 -10.73 26.38 3.06
CA ALA A 32 -10.96 27.52 2.15
C ALA A 32 -12.38 27.55 1.59
N ALA A 33 -12.90 26.38 1.17
CA ALA A 33 -14.26 26.26 0.65
C ALA A 33 -15.31 26.58 1.73
N GLU A 34 -15.12 26.08 2.95
CA GLU A 34 -16.02 26.38 4.09
C GLU A 34 -15.91 27.84 4.55
N ALA A 35 -14.72 28.45 4.47
CA ALA A 35 -14.54 29.89 4.73
C ALA A 35 -15.28 30.74 3.70
N ALA A 36 -15.18 30.41 2.41
CA ALA A 36 -15.90 31.08 1.33
C ALA A 36 -17.43 30.94 1.46
N ALA A 37 -17.91 29.81 1.99
CA ALA A 37 -19.32 29.57 2.30
C ALA A 37 -19.78 30.23 3.59
N GLY A 38 -18.89 30.84 4.40
CA GLY A 38 -19.18 31.46 5.68
C GLY A 38 -19.26 30.51 6.87
N ASN A 39 -18.91 29.22 6.68
CA ASN A 39 -18.94 28.17 7.70
C ASN A 39 -17.65 28.06 8.51
N TYR A 40 -16.56 28.70 8.06
CA TYR A 40 -15.29 28.75 8.78
C TYR A 40 -14.76 30.20 8.87
N PRO A 41 -15.42 31.07 9.65
CA PRO A 41 -15.03 32.48 9.76
C PRO A 41 -13.61 32.59 10.37
N GLY A 42 -12.78 33.40 9.72
CA GLY A 42 -11.41 33.68 10.19
C GLY A 42 -10.33 32.72 9.65
N PHE A 43 -10.66 31.72 8.86
CA PHE A 43 -9.66 30.99 8.09
C PHE A 43 -9.17 31.83 6.91
N ASP A 44 -7.86 32.01 6.81
CA ASP A 44 -7.18 32.74 5.73
C ASP A 44 -6.22 31.77 5.04
N TYR A 45 -6.56 31.41 3.80
CA TYR A 45 -5.79 30.43 3.04
C TYR A 45 -4.36 30.92 2.76
N ASP A 46 -4.20 32.18 2.34
CA ASP A 46 -2.90 32.74 1.97
C ASP A 46 -1.97 32.88 3.19
N ALA A 47 -2.53 33.04 4.38
CA ALA A 47 -1.77 33.04 5.63
C ALA A 47 -1.41 31.60 6.09
N ALA A 48 -2.22 30.61 5.73
CA ALA A 48 -2.04 29.23 6.16
C ALA A 48 -1.18 28.38 5.22
N VAL A 49 -1.16 28.69 3.91
CA VAL A 49 -0.52 27.88 2.86
C VAL A 49 0.46 28.72 2.07
N THR A 50 1.74 28.40 2.19
CA THR A 50 2.80 29.08 1.41
C THR A 50 2.84 28.56 -0.04
N PHE A 51 2.75 27.24 -0.20
CA PHE A 51 2.71 26.58 -1.50
C PHE A 51 1.61 25.52 -1.49
N PRO A 52 0.58 25.65 -2.34
CA PRO A 52 -0.45 24.63 -2.49
C PRO A 52 0.15 23.28 -2.96
N PHE A 53 -0.49 22.19 -2.63
CA PHE A 53 -0.10 20.88 -3.15
C PHE A 53 -0.11 20.88 -4.69
N GLY A 54 0.92 20.33 -5.30
CA GLY A 54 1.10 20.35 -6.75
C GLY A 54 1.68 21.64 -7.32
N PHE A 55 1.96 22.66 -6.48
CA PHE A 55 2.68 23.86 -6.91
C PHE A 55 4.06 23.50 -7.45
N GLY A 56 4.46 24.15 -8.55
CA GLY A 56 5.77 23.98 -9.14
C GLY A 56 6.27 25.21 -9.87
N LEU A 57 7.59 25.32 -10.00
CA LEU A 57 8.27 26.34 -10.78
C LEU A 57 8.91 25.71 -12.00
N SER A 58 9.01 26.47 -13.09
CA SER A 58 9.69 26.07 -14.32
C SER A 58 10.59 27.19 -14.82
N TYR A 59 11.61 26.85 -15.61
CA TYR A 59 12.44 27.82 -16.34
C TYR A 59 11.75 28.32 -17.62
N THR A 60 10.56 27.79 -17.94
CA THR A 60 9.70 28.22 -19.05
C THR A 60 8.26 28.40 -18.57
N SER A 61 7.37 28.85 -19.42
CA SER A 61 5.96 29.02 -19.11
C SER A 61 5.09 28.09 -19.96
N PHE A 62 4.03 27.53 -19.34
CA PHE A 62 3.11 26.64 -20.01
C PHE A 62 1.69 27.16 -19.93
N LYS A 63 0.96 27.05 -21.05
CA LYS A 63 -0.48 27.20 -21.11
C LYS A 63 -1.11 25.82 -21.06
N ARG A 64 -2.11 25.62 -20.18
CA ARG A 64 -2.91 24.41 -20.05
C ARG A 64 -4.34 24.70 -20.44
N GLU A 65 -4.95 23.82 -21.24
CA GLU A 65 -6.32 23.98 -21.72
C GLU A 65 -7.07 22.65 -21.57
N LEU A 66 -8.22 22.67 -20.88
CA LEU A 66 -9.12 21.52 -20.81
C LEU A 66 -9.97 21.47 -22.08
N LEU A 67 -9.62 20.59 -22.98
CA LEU A 67 -10.29 20.48 -24.28
C LEU A 67 -11.66 19.81 -24.15
N ASP A 68 -11.71 18.71 -23.43
CA ASP A 68 -12.94 17.91 -23.26
C ASP A 68 -12.89 17.08 -22.00
N VAL A 69 -14.07 16.71 -21.49
CA VAL A 69 -14.27 15.70 -20.44
C VAL A 69 -15.41 14.81 -20.88
N THR A 70 -15.08 13.56 -21.23
CA THR A 70 -16.05 12.54 -21.61
C THR A 70 -16.28 11.55 -20.48
N HIS A 71 -17.50 11.02 -20.41
CA HIS A 71 -17.87 9.95 -19.49
C HIS A 71 -18.51 8.82 -20.31
N GLU A 72 -17.82 7.68 -20.39
CA GLU A 72 -18.25 6.52 -21.14
C GLU A 72 -18.22 5.26 -20.26
N GLY A 73 -19.39 4.71 -19.97
CA GLY A 73 -19.50 3.59 -19.03
C GLY A 73 -19.16 4.01 -17.62
N GLU A 74 -18.07 3.47 -17.08
CA GLU A 74 -17.53 3.83 -15.74
C GLU A 74 -16.30 4.73 -15.83
N ASP A 75 -15.79 4.98 -17.04
CA ASP A 75 -14.54 5.72 -17.25
C ASP A 75 -14.80 7.21 -17.52
N LEU A 76 -14.01 8.04 -16.87
CA LEU A 76 -13.85 9.46 -17.17
C LEU A 76 -12.55 9.67 -17.93
N LEU A 77 -12.63 10.40 -19.03
CA LEU A 77 -11.47 10.81 -19.81
C LEU A 77 -11.46 12.32 -19.98
N ALA A 78 -10.45 12.99 -19.44
CA ALA A 78 -10.18 14.40 -19.72
C ALA A 78 -9.05 14.53 -20.75
N LYS A 79 -9.27 15.33 -21.78
CA LYS A 79 -8.25 15.71 -22.76
C LYS A 79 -7.73 17.10 -22.44
N VAL A 80 -6.43 17.20 -22.25
CA VAL A 80 -5.74 18.43 -21.87
C VAL A 80 -4.67 18.73 -22.89
N ARG A 81 -4.63 19.96 -23.41
CA ARG A 81 -3.53 20.48 -24.20
C ARG A 81 -2.60 21.29 -23.32
N VAL A 82 -1.30 21.00 -23.41
CA VAL A 82 -0.23 21.76 -22.77
C VAL A 82 0.67 22.35 -23.86
N THR A 83 0.87 23.67 -23.85
CA THR A 83 1.71 24.38 -24.80
C THR A 83 2.83 25.10 -24.06
N ASN A 84 4.08 24.91 -24.51
CA ASN A 84 5.21 25.71 -24.02
C ASN A 84 5.18 27.10 -24.67
N GLU A 85 4.76 28.12 -23.92
CA GLU A 85 4.72 29.50 -24.36
C GLU A 85 5.99 30.30 -24.04
N GLY A 86 6.96 29.65 -23.36
CA GLY A 86 8.21 30.30 -22.96
C GLY A 86 9.33 30.21 -24.01
N GLN A 87 10.58 30.38 -23.55
CA GLN A 87 11.74 30.53 -24.43
C GLN A 87 12.74 29.37 -24.35
N VAL A 88 12.51 28.40 -23.43
CA VAL A 88 13.38 27.22 -23.25
C VAL A 88 12.54 25.97 -23.24
N ALA A 89 13.13 24.84 -23.63
CA ALA A 89 12.48 23.55 -23.56
C ALA A 89 12.18 23.16 -22.10
N GLY A 90 11.10 22.44 -21.89
CA GLY A 90 10.72 22.00 -20.56
C GLY A 90 9.55 21.01 -20.55
N ARG A 91 9.26 20.48 -19.36
CA ARG A 91 8.17 19.53 -19.11
C ARG A 91 7.18 20.14 -18.13
N ASP A 92 5.91 19.78 -18.27
CA ASP A 92 4.84 20.28 -17.42
C ASP A 92 3.92 19.14 -16.95
N VAL A 93 3.16 19.40 -15.88
CA VAL A 93 2.21 18.46 -15.30
C VAL A 93 0.79 18.98 -15.42
N ALA A 94 -0.07 18.22 -16.06
CA ALA A 94 -1.52 18.42 -16.00
C ALA A 94 -2.08 17.68 -14.78
N GLN A 95 -2.86 18.39 -13.95
CA GLN A 95 -3.45 17.87 -12.71
C GLN A 95 -4.96 18.00 -12.79
N LEU A 96 -5.67 16.88 -12.62
CA LEU A 96 -7.12 16.84 -12.65
C LEU A 96 -7.66 16.58 -11.24
N TYR A 97 -8.51 17.46 -10.77
CA TYR A 97 -9.16 17.37 -9.46
C TYR A 97 -10.66 17.21 -9.61
N ALA A 98 -11.27 16.50 -8.67
CA ALA A 98 -12.71 16.38 -8.53
C ALA A 98 -13.21 17.06 -7.24
N THR A 99 -14.35 17.73 -7.35
CA THR A 99 -15.18 18.17 -6.22
C THR A 99 -16.49 17.40 -6.29
N ALA A 100 -16.75 16.54 -5.31
CA ALA A 100 -17.96 15.73 -5.24
C ALA A 100 -19.10 16.51 -4.55
N PRO A 101 -20.38 16.17 -4.81
CA PRO A 101 -21.51 16.73 -4.07
C PRO A 101 -21.41 16.33 -2.59
N VAL A 102 -21.71 17.28 -1.70
CA VAL A 102 -21.69 17.04 -0.25
C VAL A 102 -22.95 16.30 0.17
N ARG A 103 -22.77 15.24 0.93
CA ARG A 103 -23.85 14.45 1.54
C ARG A 103 -23.65 14.36 3.06
N GLN A 104 -24.72 14.49 3.80
CA GLN A 104 -24.67 14.34 5.25
C GLN A 104 -24.26 12.91 5.64
N GLY A 105 -23.39 12.76 6.62
CA GLY A 105 -22.94 11.48 7.17
C GLY A 105 -21.80 10.78 6.42
N VAL A 106 -21.28 11.39 5.35
CA VAL A 106 -20.05 10.95 4.66
C VAL A 106 -19.18 12.17 4.41
N GLU A 107 -17.94 12.11 4.89
CA GLU A 107 -17.01 13.23 4.73
C GLU A 107 -16.51 13.34 3.29
N LYS A 108 -16.41 14.58 2.78
CA LYS A 108 -16.01 14.89 1.40
C LYS A 108 -15.06 16.07 1.38
N SER A 109 -13.86 15.88 0.86
CA SER A 109 -12.94 17.00 0.63
C SER A 109 -13.42 17.89 -0.52
N ALA A 110 -13.13 19.20 -0.44
CA ALA A 110 -13.47 20.15 -1.49
C ALA A 110 -12.65 19.94 -2.77
N ALA A 111 -11.47 19.33 -2.66
CA ALA A 111 -10.64 18.98 -3.80
C ALA A 111 -9.98 17.62 -3.55
N VAL A 112 -10.03 16.73 -4.55
CA VAL A 112 -9.37 15.43 -4.55
C VAL A 112 -8.66 15.25 -5.88
N LEU A 113 -7.35 15.00 -5.89
CA LEU A 113 -6.61 14.64 -7.10
C LEU A 113 -7.14 13.30 -7.62
N VAL A 114 -7.58 13.27 -8.88
CA VAL A 114 -8.17 12.05 -9.49
C VAL A 114 -7.37 11.54 -10.68
N ALA A 115 -6.57 12.41 -11.33
CA ALA A 115 -5.61 11.99 -12.36
C ALA A 115 -4.51 13.03 -12.53
N PHE A 116 -3.36 12.60 -13.03
CA PHE A 116 -2.29 13.48 -13.47
C PHE A 116 -1.48 12.85 -14.61
N ALA A 117 -0.89 13.70 -15.44
CA ALA A 117 0.05 13.27 -16.46
C ALA A 117 1.14 14.34 -16.66
N LYS A 118 2.36 13.91 -16.97
CA LYS A 118 3.48 14.77 -17.29
C LYS A 118 3.76 14.72 -18.80
N THR A 119 4.05 15.86 -19.40
CA THR A 119 4.46 15.93 -20.81
C THR A 119 5.85 15.34 -21.02
N ASP A 120 6.14 14.95 -22.24
CA ASP A 120 7.54 14.93 -22.70
C ASP A 120 8.11 16.34 -22.72
N GLU A 121 9.40 16.45 -23.00
CA GLU A 121 10.04 17.76 -23.16
C GLU A 121 9.46 18.47 -24.39
N LEU A 122 8.94 19.67 -24.18
CA LEU A 122 8.34 20.51 -25.21
C LEU A 122 9.28 21.66 -25.54
N GLU A 123 9.61 21.81 -26.81
CA GLU A 123 10.34 22.97 -27.31
C GLU A 123 9.47 24.24 -27.25
N PRO A 124 10.08 25.47 -27.28
CA PRO A 124 9.32 26.71 -27.35
C PRO A 124 8.30 26.72 -28.50
N GLY A 125 7.04 26.94 -28.16
CA GLY A 125 5.90 26.91 -29.09
C GLY A 125 5.34 25.53 -29.39
N GLU A 126 5.94 24.46 -28.89
CA GLU A 126 5.42 23.10 -29.04
C GLU A 126 4.28 22.83 -28.06
N ALA A 127 3.36 21.95 -28.47
CA ALA A 127 2.22 21.52 -27.67
C ALA A 127 2.05 20.00 -27.68
N ALA A 128 1.59 19.44 -26.56
CA ALA A 128 1.19 18.06 -26.42
C ALA A 128 -0.27 17.95 -25.95
N GLU A 129 -0.95 16.91 -26.39
CA GLU A 129 -2.27 16.52 -25.86
C GLU A 129 -2.09 15.32 -24.92
N LEU A 130 -2.61 15.47 -23.71
CA LEU A 130 -2.57 14.46 -22.68
C LEU A 130 -3.98 13.92 -22.43
N GLU A 131 -4.08 12.62 -22.20
CA GLU A 131 -5.29 11.96 -21.72
C GLU A 131 -5.15 11.62 -20.23
N LEU A 132 -6.02 12.20 -19.42
CA LEU A 132 -6.10 11.93 -17.98
C LEU A 132 -7.34 11.09 -17.72
N ARG A 133 -7.12 9.89 -17.15
CA ARG A 133 -8.19 8.90 -16.92
C ARG A 133 -8.39 8.67 -15.43
N CYS A 134 -9.65 8.61 -15.02
CA CYS A 134 -10.10 8.06 -13.74
C CYS A 134 -11.40 7.30 -13.96
N CYS A 135 -11.85 6.54 -12.97
CA CYS A 135 -13.13 5.85 -13.04
C CYS A 135 -14.12 6.38 -11.99
N GLU A 136 -15.41 6.06 -12.14
CA GLU A 136 -16.44 6.45 -11.17
C GLU A 136 -16.10 6.01 -9.73
N ARG A 137 -15.42 4.86 -9.57
CA ARG A 137 -14.95 4.37 -8.28
C ARG A 137 -13.94 5.33 -7.62
N ASP A 138 -13.12 6.04 -8.39
CA ASP A 138 -12.15 7.02 -7.88
C ASP A 138 -12.81 8.31 -7.41
N LEU A 139 -14.06 8.57 -7.83
CA LEU A 139 -14.91 9.68 -7.38
C LEU A 139 -15.79 9.29 -6.18
N ALA A 140 -15.90 8.00 -5.88
CA ALA A 140 -16.70 7.48 -4.77
C ALA A 140 -16.03 7.69 -3.42
N SER A 141 -16.83 7.79 -2.35
CA SER A 141 -16.34 7.80 -0.98
C SER A 141 -16.77 6.53 -0.26
N TRP A 142 -16.01 6.15 0.77
CA TRP A 142 -16.40 5.04 1.63
C TRP A 142 -17.53 5.47 2.57
N ASP A 143 -18.66 4.79 2.44
CA ASP A 143 -19.80 4.97 3.34
C ASP A 143 -19.83 3.83 4.35
N VAL A 144 -19.47 4.12 5.60
CA VAL A 144 -19.44 3.14 6.69
C VAL A 144 -20.83 2.55 6.92
N SER A 145 -21.90 3.34 6.79
CA SER A 145 -23.27 2.88 6.99
C SER A 145 -23.74 1.92 5.88
N ALA A 146 -23.26 2.13 4.67
CA ALA A 146 -23.54 1.26 3.53
C ALA A 146 -22.57 0.06 3.47
N GLY A 147 -21.43 0.14 4.15
CA GLY A 147 -20.36 -0.84 4.12
C GLY A 147 -19.72 -1.01 2.73
N CYS A 148 -19.71 0.04 1.91
CA CYS A 148 -19.17 0.00 0.55
C CYS A 148 -18.79 1.40 0.04
N TRP A 149 -18.15 1.44 -1.12
CA TRP A 149 -17.92 2.70 -1.83
C TRP A 149 -19.22 3.19 -2.48
N VAL A 150 -19.52 4.47 -2.30
CA VAL A 150 -20.72 5.12 -2.83
C VAL A 150 -20.34 6.34 -3.66
N LEU A 151 -20.70 6.31 -4.93
CA LEU A 151 -20.76 7.49 -5.79
C LEU A 151 -22.13 8.13 -5.54
N ASP A 152 -22.16 9.35 -5.02
CA ASP A 152 -23.41 10.04 -4.75
C ASP A 152 -24.02 10.63 -6.02
N ALA A 153 -25.35 10.67 -6.10
CA ALA A 153 -26.02 11.38 -7.19
C ALA A 153 -25.80 12.89 -7.03
N GLY A 154 -25.45 13.56 -8.13
CA GLY A 154 -25.31 15.01 -8.15
C GLY A 154 -24.33 15.52 -9.19
N SER A 155 -23.97 16.82 -9.08
CA SER A 155 -22.98 17.45 -9.94
C SER A 155 -21.59 17.30 -9.35
N TYR A 156 -20.67 16.82 -10.17
CA TYR A 156 -19.24 16.72 -9.90
C TYR A 156 -18.51 17.76 -10.72
N ALA A 157 -17.75 18.64 -10.07
CA ALA A 157 -16.87 19.56 -10.78
C ALA A 157 -15.53 18.86 -11.04
N ILE A 158 -15.23 18.60 -12.32
CA ILE A 158 -13.95 18.07 -12.78
C ILE A 158 -13.12 19.23 -13.28
N SER A 159 -12.03 19.54 -12.57
CA SER A 159 -11.24 20.76 -12.79
C SER A 159 -9.79 20.44 -13.16
N LEU A 160 -9.33 21.07 -14.25
CA LEU A 160 -7.91 21.20 -14.56
C LEU A 160 -7.33 22.31 -13.68
N ARG A 161 -6.29 22.02 -12.92
CA ARG A 161 -5.68 22.97 -12.00
C ARG A 161 -4.18 23.08 -12.21
N SER A 162 -3.59 24.21 -11.81
CA SER A 162 -2.13 24.39 -11.74
C SER A 162 -1.52 23.78 -10.47
N ASP A 163 -2.31 23.71 -9.42
CA ASP A 163 -2.05 23.18 -8.09
C ASP A 163 -3.41 22.90 -7.42
N SER A 164 -3.43 22.37 -6.19
CA SER A 164 -4.70 22.01 -5.51
C SER A 164 -5.70 23.16 -5.37
N HIS A 165 -5.21 24.40 -5.38
CA HIS A 165 -6.03 25.61 -5.13
C HIS A 165 -6.45 26.32 -6.42
N THR A 166 -5.54 26.48 -7.37
CA THR A 166 -5.72 27.35 -8.54
C THR A 166 -6.39 26.62 -9.70
N VAL A 167 -7.67 26.90 -9.92
CA VAL A 167 -8.46 26.33 -11.04
C VAL A 167 -8.14 27.07 -12.34
N ILE A 168 -7.80 26.33 -13.39
CA ILE A 168 -7.59 26.85 -14.76
C ILE A 168 -8.90 26.78 -15.55
N ASP A 169 -9.54 25.61 -15.55
CA ASP A 169 -10.82 25.35 -16.24
C ASP A 169 -11.54 24.17 -15.58
N GLN A 170 -12.86 24.08 -15.75
CA GLN A 170 -13.65 22.98 -15.19
C GLN A 170 -14.83 22.60 -16.05
N ARG A 171 -15.31 21.38 -15.86
CA ARG A 171 -16.55 20.85 -16.43
C ARG A 171 -17.40 20.23 -15.33
N GLU A 172 -18.71 20.47 -15.43
CA GLU A 172 -19.68 19.84 -14.55
C GLU A 172 -20.19 18.53 -15.16
N LEU A 173 -20.13 17.47 -14.37
CA LEU A 173 -20.70 16.17 -14.73
C LEU A 173 -21.83 15.81 -13.79
N SER A 174 -22.99 15.49 -14.34
CA SER A 174 -24.14 14.99 -13.57
C SER A 174 -24.08 13.48 -13.53
N LEU A 175 -23.77 12.90 -12.35
CA LEU A 175 -23.67 11.46 -12.14
C LEU A 175 -24.83 10.94 -11.29
N GLY A 176 -25.24 9.69 -11.53
CA GLY A 176 -26.23 8.99 -10.72
C GLY A 176 -25.59 8.30 -9.50
N GLU A 177 -26.41 7.95 -8.50
CA GLU A 177 -25.91 7.14 -7.38
C GLU A 177 -25.47 5.76 -7.87
N LYS A 178 -24.31 5.32 -7.38
CA LYS A 178 -23.80 3.97 -7.62
C LYS A 178 -23.11 3.43 -6.38
N ARG A 179 -23.34 2.15 -6.11
CA ARG A 179 -22.73 1.42 -4.99
C ARG A 179 -21.82 0.33 -5.50
N PHE A 180 -20.57 0.35 -5.08
CA PHE A 180 -19.57 -0.65 -5.42
C PHE A 180 -19.47 -1.66 -4.28
N GLN A 181 -20.33 -2.67 -4.32
CA GLN A 181 -20.44 -3.72 -3.29
C GLN A 181 -19.55 -4.92 -3.56
N THR A 182 -18.93 -4.95 -4.74
CA THR A 182 -17.95 -5.97 -5.14
C THR A 182 -16.73 -5.28 -5.73
N ASP A 183 -15.59 -5.85 -5.48
CA ASP A 183 -14.34 -5.42 -6.12
C ASP A 183 -14.33 -5.84 -7.59
N SER A 184 -14.00 -4.93 -8.49
CA SER A 184 -14.06 -5.19 -9.95
C SER A 184 -13.01 -6.18 -10.44
N ALA A 185 -11.87 -6.29 -9.74
CA ALA A 185 -10.79 -7.19 -10.13
C ALA A 185 -11.01 -8.62 -9.62
N THR A 186 -11.54 -8.77 -8.42
CA THR A 186 -11.71 -10.08 -7.77
C THR A 186 -13.15 -10.61 -7.83
N GLY A 187 -14.14 -9.73 -7.98
CA GLY A 187 -15.56 -10.06 -7.81
C GLY A 187 -15.98 -10.32 -6.36
N ASN A 188 -15.07 -10.14 -5.42
CA ASN A 188 -15.31 -10.42 -4.01
C ASN A 188 -16.09 -9.28 -3.32
N PRO A 189 -16.84 -9.57 -2.25
CA PRO A 189 -17.60 -8.57 -1.52
C PRO A 189 -16.71 -7.51 -0.87
N VAL A 190 -17.09 -6.26 -1.09
CA VAL A 190 -16.57 -5.08 -0.39
C VAL A 190 -17.46 -4.81 0.82
N LYS A 191 -16.88 -4.70 2.02
CA LYS A 191 -17.61 -4.46 3.28
C LYS A 191 -16.71 -3.82 4.34
N ASN A 192 -17.31 -3.31 5.43
CA ASN A 192 -16.53 -2.87 6.59
C ASN A 192 -15.66 -4.02 7.14
N ARG A 193 -14.44 -3.66 7.55
CA ARG A 193 -13.44 -4.59 8.10
C ARG A 193 -12.91 -4.12 9.46
N PHE A 194 -13.12 -2.84 9.79
CA PHE A 194 -12.57 -2.18 10.97
C PHE A 194 -13.66 -1.60 11.87
N ASP A 195 -14.79 -2.30 12.00
CA ASP A 195 -15.94 -1.84 12.79
C ASP A 195 -15.54 -1.45 14.22
N ASN A 196 -14.75 -2.29 14.91
CA ASN A 196 -14.29 -2.02 16.26
C ASN A 196 -13.42 -0.75 16.40
N VAL A 197 -12.70 -0.39 15.36
CA VAL A 197 -11.88 0.84 15.31
C VAL A 197 -12.77 2.05 15.04
N THR A 198 -13.69 1.91 14.11
CA THR A 198 -14.70 2.93 13.78
C THR A 198 -15.61 3.21 14.98
N ASP A 199 -16.16 2.17 15.61
CA ASP A 199 -17.01 2.30 16.81
C ASP A 199 -16.30 3.08 17.94
N TYR A 200 -14.99 2.83 18.13
CA TYR A 200 -14.21 3.60 19.08
C TYR A 200 -14.12 5.08 18.68
N MET A 201 -13.78 5.35 17.42
CA MET A 201 -13.66 6.72 16.91
C MET A 201 -14.98 7.48 17.07
N ASP A 202 -16.10 6.85 16.74
CA ASP A 202 -17.43 7.47 16.84
C ASP A 202 -17.87 7.70 18.28
N ALA A 203 -17.50 6.81 19.20
CA ALA A 203 -17.90 6.91 20.61
C ALA A 203 -17.05 7.88 21.43
N TYR A 204 -15.76 8.05 21.12
CA TYR A 204 -14.80 8.70 22.01
C TYR A 204 -14.01 9.84 21.38
N VAL A 205 -14.06 10.04 20.07
CA VAL A 205 -13.25 11.03 19.36
C VAL A 205 -14.14 12.03 18.63
N THR A 206 -13.94 13.32 18.88
CA THR A 206 -14.52 14.35 18.02
C THR A 206 -13.71 14.36 16.73
N GLN A 207 -14.28 13.78 15.68
CA GLN A 207 -13.66 13.74 14.36
C GLN A 207 -13.98 15.03 13.60
N LEU A 208 -13.01 15.51 12.80
CA LEU A 208 -13.19 16.69 11.95
C LEU A 208 -14.29 16.39 10.93
N SER A 209 -15.32 17.25 10.91
CA SER A 209 -16.47 17.09 10.04
C SER A 209 -16.79 18.36 9.26
N ARG A 210 -17.08 18.23 8.00
CA ARG A 210 -17.49 19.33 7.14
C ARG A 210 -18.83 19.94 7.54
N ALA A 211 -19.65 19.21 8.29
CA ALA A 211 -20.91 19.72 8.83
C ALA A 211 -20.71 20.85 9.85
N ASP A 212 -19.58 20.86 10.58
CA ASP A 212 -19.14 21.92 11.49
C ASP A 212 -17.63 21.97 11.53
N PHE A 213 -17.01 22.41 10.45
CA PHE A 213 -15.57 22.32 10.24
C PHE A 213 -14.75 23.10 11.28
N ALA A 214 -15.26 24.25 11.70
CA ALA A 214 -14.61 25.06 12.74
C ALA A 214 -14.79 24.46 14.14
N GLY A 215 -16.01 23.98 14.46
CA GLY A 215 -16.34 23.48 15.80
C GLY A 215 -15.82 22.07 16.07
N THR A 216 -15.57 21.27 15.03
CA THR A 216 -15.02 19.92 15.14
C THR A 216 -13.52 19.83 14.91
N PHE A 217 -12.83 20.98 14.74
CA PHE A 217 -11.37 20.96 14.63
C PHE A 217 -10.75 20.28 15.85
N PRO A 218 -9.90 19.26 15.66
CA PRO A 218 -9.39 18.44 16.75
C PRO A 218 -8.67 19.26 17.81
N ALA A 219 -9.10 19.13 19.07
CA ALA A 219 -8.41 19.74 20.20
C ALA A 219 -7.06 19.07 20.43
N PRO A 220 -6.04 19.79 20.99
CA PRO A 220 -4.79 19.17 21.38
C PRO A 220 -5.01 17.96 22.27
N ALA A 221 -4.26 16.88 21.99
CA ALA A 221 -4.40 15.64 22.73
C ALA A 221 -4.26 15.86 24.24
N ARG A 222 -5.14 15.22 24.99
CA ARG A 222 -5.03 15.10 26.45
C ARG A 222 -4.58 13.69 26.77
N ASP A 223 -3.89 13.52 27.90
CA ASP A 223 -3.55 12.20 28.40
C ASP A 223 -4.81 11.35 28.55
N LYS A 224 -4.99 10.40 27.64
CA LYS A 224 -6.01 9.35 27.72
C LYS A 224 -5.35 8.08 28.19
N THR A 225 -5.96 7.36 29.09
CA THR A 225 -5.50 6.04 29.50
C THR A 225 -6.47 4.98 29.01
N ALA A 226 -6.03 3.76 28.77
CA ALA A 226 -6.89 2.64 28.40
C ALA A 226 -8.08 2.49 29.38
N ALA A 227 -7.80 2.66 30.67
CA ALA A 227 -8.82 2.60 31.72
C ALA A 227 -9.87 3.72 31.59
N SER A 228 -9.48 4.93 31.16
CA SER A 228 -10.41 6.06 31.01
C SER A 228 -11.41 5.90 29.88
N VAL A 229 -11.09 5.04 28.90
CA VAL A 229 -11.96 4.70 27.76
C VAL A 229 -12.43 3.24 27.80
N GLY A 230 -12.21 2.54 28.92
CA GLY A 230 -12.63 1.15 29.08
C GLY A 230 -11.90 0.14 28.20
N LEU A 231 -10.77 0.51 27.65
CA LEU A 231 -9.98 -0.33 26.76
C LEU A 231 -9.07 -1.25 27.58
N VAL A 232 -9.22 -2.54 27.37
CA VAL A 232 -8.35 -3.58 27.95
C VAL A 232 -7.59 -4.25 26.79
N LEU A 233 -6.28 -4.06 26.76
CA LEU A 233 -5.41 -4.83 25.86
C LEU A 233 -5.37 -6.27 26.39
N LYS A 234 -5.81 -7.20 25.55
CA LYS A 234 -5.69 -8.63 25.81
C LYS A 234 -4.46 -9.18 25.12
N GLU A 235 -3.74 -10.04 25.80
CA GLU A 235 -2.75 -10.90 25.14
C GLU A 235 -3.50 -11.86 24.19
N TYR A 236 -2.84 -12.16 23.07
CA TYR A 236 -3.38 -13.11 22.10
C TYR A 236 -3.33 -14.52 22.71
N ASP A 237 -4.48 -15.12 22.97
CA ASP A 237 -4.58 -16.50 23.46
C ASP A 237 -4.71 -17.46 22.28
N VAL A 238 -3.66 -18.21 22.03
CA VAL A 238 -3.63 -19.19 20.93
C VAL A 238 -4.72 -20.25 21.06
N ALA A 239 -5.07 -20.64 22.28
CA ALA A 239 -6.09 -21.68 22.51
C ALA A 239 -7.49 -21.27 22.04
N GLU A 240 -7.80 -19.96 22.07
CA GLU A 240 -9.09 -19.44 21.56
C GLU A 240 -9.19 -19.50 20.02
N HIS A 241 -8.07 -19.73 19.32
CA HIS A 241 -7.98 -19.72 17.86
C HIS A 241 -7.65 -21.09 17.23
N VAL A 242 -7.55 -22.12 18.04
CA VAL A 242 -7.39 -23.51 17.56
C VAL A 242 -8.77 -24.06 17.21
N ASP A 243 -8.93 -24.52 15.96
CA ASP A 243 -10.15 -25.21 15.54
C ASP A 243 -9.99 -26.72 15.76
N PRO A 244 -10.72 -27.32 16.71
CA PRO A 244 -10.61 -28.74 16.99
C PRO A 244 -11.16 -29.64 15.88
N SER A 245 -11.87 -29.07 14.90
CA SER A 245 -12.37 -29.78 13.73
C SER A 245 -11.37 -29.82 12.56
N ASP A 246 -10.25 -29.10 12.68
CA ASP A 246 -9.23 -29.11 11.65
C ASP A 246 -8.59 -30.48 11.51
N GLU A 247 -8.52 -30.98 10.28
CA GLU A 247 -7.79 -32.19 9.94
C GLU A 247 -6.32 -31.86 9.67
N MET A 248 -5.42 -32.73 10.16
CA MET A 248 -3.98 -32.59 9.95
C MET A 248 -3.64 -32.72 8.47
N PRO A 249 -3.01 -31.72 7.86
CA PRO A 249 -2.56 -31.81 6.46
C PRO A 249 -1.44 -32.85 6.29
N LEU A 250 -1.29 -33.36 5.07
CA LEU A 250 -0.15 -34.19 4.71
C LEU A 250 1.15 -33.40 4.84
N THR A 251 2.19 -34.07 5.34
CA THR A 251 3.53 -33.51 5.48
C THR A 251 4.58 -34.58 5.17
N ARG A 252 5.78 -34.17 4.69
CA ARG A 252 6.92 -35.04 4.40
C ARG A 252 6.67 -36.12 3.33
N GLU A 253 5.68 -35.88 2.46
CA GLU A 253 5.43 -36.75 1.31
C GLU A 253 6.60 -36.69 0.29
N LYS A 254 6.71 -37.68 -0.56
CA LYS A 254 7.77 -37.75 -1.58
C LYS A 254 7.15 -37.65 -2.98
N ASN A 255 6.59 -36.52 -3.30
CA ASN A 255 5.91 -36.27 -4.58
C ASN A 255 6.92 -35.97 -5.71
N GLY A 256 8.17 -35.63 -5.39
CA GLY A 256 9.24 -35.34 -6.35
C GLY A 256 9.04 -34.04 -7.13
N ILE A 257 8.29 -33.09 -6.57
CA ILE A 257 7.99 -31.77 -7.19
C ILE A 257 8.97 -30.75 -6.65
N SER A 258 9.54 -29.97 -7.56
CA SER A 258 10.44 -28.87 -7.25
C SER A 258 9.73 -27.53 -7.44
N LEU A 259 10.16 -26.49 -6.72
CA LEU A 259 9.65 -25.14 -6.85
C LEU A 259 9.79 -24.59 -8.29
N SER A 260 10.80 -25.04 -9.04
CA SER A 260 10.98 -24.71 -10.44
C SER A 260 9.84 -25.21 -11.36
N ASP A 261 9.16 -26.29 -10.96
CA ASP A 261 8.01 -26.82 -11.72
C ASP A 261 6.77 -25.92 -11.59
N LEU A 262 6.79 -25.04 -10.59
CA LEU A 262 5.68 -24.12 -10.28
C LEU A 262 5.88 -22.68 -10.79
N ARG A 263 7.09 -22.38 -11.31
CA ARG A 263 7.36 -21.09 -11.92
C ARG A 263 6.39 -20.84 -13.08
N GLY A 264 5.72 -19.70 -13.07
CA GLY A 264 4.73 -19.33 -14.08
C GLY A 264 3.35 -19.96 -13.91
N ARG A 265 3.15 -20.83 -12.92
CA ARG A 265 1.81 -21.37 -12.63
C ARG A 265 1.00 -20.39 -11.76
N PRO A 266 -0.33 -20.34 -11.93
CA PRO A 266 -1.20 -19.56 -11.06
C PRO A 266 -1.14 -20.07 -9.61
N ILE A 267 -1.41 -19.21 -8.66
CA ILE A 267 -1.37 -19.58 -7.22
C ILE A 267 -2.34 -20.71 -6.87
N ASN A 268 -3.44 -20.82 -7.60
CA ASN A 268 -4.46 -21.86 -7.39
C ASN A 268 -4.22 -23.15 -8.21
N ASP A 269 -3.04 -23.32 -8.83
CA ASP A 269 -2.69 -24.58 -9.52
C ASP A 269 -2.61 -25.72 -8.50
N PRO A 270 -3.28 -26.87 -8.74
CA PRO A 270 -3.30 -27.99 -7.80
C PRO A 270 -1.92 -28.58 -7.48
N LEU A 271 -0.90 -28.30 -8.30
CA LEU A 271 0.45 -28.77 -8.07
C LEU A 271 1.08 -28.13 -6.81
N TRP A 272 0.63 -26.96 -6.40
CA TRP A 272 1.06 -26.31 -5.16
C TRP A 272 0.79 -27.18 -3.93
N GLU A 273 -0.40 -27.78 -3.82
CA GLU A 273 -0.71 -28.66 -2.70
C GLU A 273 0.26 -29.84 -2.60
N LYS A 274 0.58 -30.45 -3.76
CA LYS A 274 1.54 -31.56 -3.81
C LYS A 274 2.97 -31.14 -3.45
N LEU A 275 3.38 -29.93 -3.78
CA LEU A 275 4.67 -29.39 -3.33
C LEU A 275 4.65 -29.16 -1.82
N LEU A 276 3.60 -28.57 -1.27
CA LEU A 276 3.45 -28.27 0.14
C LEU A 276 3.39 -29.56 1.00
N ASP A 277 2.84 -30.66 0.48
CA ASP A 277 2.82 -31.96 1.14
C ASP A 277 4.25 -32.51 1.42
N GLN A 278 5.25 -32.04 0.69
CA GLN A 278 6.65 -32.45 0.89
C GLN A 278 7.34 -31.73 2.08
N LEU A 279 6.73 -30.64 2.57
CA LEU A 279 7.30 -29.87 3.68
C LEU A 279 7.01 -30.53 5.02
N GLY A 280 7.99 -30.53 5.90
CA GLY A 280 7.79 -30.92 7.30
C GLY A 280 7.48 -29.72 8.16
N THR A 281 6.72 -29.90 9.25
CA THR A 281 6.35 -28.86 10.20
C THR A 281 7.56 -28.07 10.70
N ASN A 282 8.64 -28.78 11.06
CA ASN A 282 9.88 -28.15 11.53
C ASN A 282 10.52 -27.23 10.46
N VAL A 283 10.46 -27.61 9.18
CA VAL A 283 11.01 -26.79 8.08
C VAL A 283 10.17 -25.53 7.92
N MET A 284 8.84 -25.68 7.90
CA MET A 284 7.92 -24.54 7.82
C MET A 284 8.15 -23.58 8.99
N THR A 285 8.22 -24.08 10.22
CA THR A 285 8.47 -23.28 11.42
C THR A 285 9.78 -22.49 11.30
N ILE A 286 10.87 -23.11 10.85
CA ILE A 286 12.17 -22.44 10.71
C ILE A 286 12.10 -21.33 9.64
N ILE A 287 11.61 -21.65 8.44
CA ILE A 287 11.57 -20.71 7.33
C ILE A 287 10.70 -19.49 7.66
N LEU A 288 9.52 -19.71 8.24
CA LEU A 288 8.56 -18.64 8.49
C LEU A 288 8.93 -17.76 9.70
N ASN A 289 9.67 -18.31 10.68
CA ASN A 289 10.04 -17.56 11.90
C ASN A 289 11.42 -16.91 11.87
N ASN A 290 12.28 -17.25 10.92
CA ASN A 290 13.68 -16.82 10.88
C ASN A 290 14.04 -16.15 9.55
N HIS A 291 13.26 -15.21 9.14
CA HIS A 291 13.52 -14.44 7.93
C HIS A 291 14.51 -13.30 8.22
N ASN A 292 15.79 -13.64 8.25
CA ASN A 292 16.86 -12.67 8.46
C ASN A 292 17.35 -12.12 7.13
N HIS A 293 16.68 -11.10 6.57
CA HIS A 293 17.00 -10.57 5.24
C HIS A 293 17.10 -11.66 4.17
N GLY A 294 16.11 -12.54 4.16
CA GLY A 294 16.08 -13.73 3.31
C GLY A 294 16.00 -15.02 4.13
N THR A 295 15.81 -16.14 3.47
CA THR A 295 15.64 -17.44 4.11
C THR A 295 16.60 -18.47 3.50
N ASP A 296 16.95 -19.50 4.28
CA ASP A 296 17.78 -20.60 3.83
C ASP A 296 17.09 -21.44 2.74
N SER A 297 17.89 -22.28 2.06
CA SER A 297 17.39 -23.24 1.09
C SER A 297 16.53 -24.33 1.74
N VAL A 298 15.59 -24.89 0.96
CA VAL A 298 14.80 -26.05 1.35
C VAL A 298 14.92 -27.09 0.24
N ASP A 299 15.85 -28.00 0.42
CA ASP A 299 16.24 -29.00 -0.62
C ASP A 299 15.08 -29.93 -1.01
N SER A 300 14.18 -30.26 -0.06
CA SER A 300 13.04 -31.16 -0.32
C SER A 300 12.07 -30.64 -1.38
N VAL A 301 12.06 -29.31 -1.61
CA VAL A 301 11.22 -28.65 -2.62
C VAL A 301 12.02 -27.79 -3.60
N GLY A 302 13.34 -27.86 -3.57
CA GLY A 302 14.21 -27.11 -4.48
C GLY A 302 14.13 -25.59 -4.31
N LYS A 303 13.71 -25.08 -3.13
CA LYS A 303 13.75 -23.65 -2.82
C LYS A 303 15.20 -23.21 -2.60
N PRO A 304 15.70 -22.21 -3.35
CA PRO A 304 17.03 -21.67 -3.12
C PRO A 304 17.08 -20.81 -1.85
N LYS A 305 18.28 -20.55 -1.34
CA LYS A 305 18.52 -19.46 -0.40
C LYS A 305 18.19 -18.14 -1.06
N THR A 306 17.56 -17.23 -0.30
CA THR A 306 17.24 -15.87 -0.76
C THR A 306 18.02 -14.84 0.04
N PHE A 307 18.20 -13.67 -0.55
CA PHE A 307 18.79 -12.50 0.09
C PHE A 307 17.96 -11.27 -0.21
N GLU A 308 17.70 -10.45 0.82
CA GLU A 308 16.90 -9.24 0.76
C GLU A 308 17.68 -8.06 1.35
N GLY A 309 17.51 -6.89 0.76
CA GLY A 309 18.14 -5.66 1.24
C GLY A 309 17.13 -4.60 1.59
N ASP A 310 17.57 -3.60 2.34
CA ASP A 310 16.76 -2.47 2.78
C ASP A 310 17.28 -1.16 2.17
N GLY A 311 16.44 -0.14 2.14
CA GLY A 311 16.77 1.22 1.76
C GLY A 311 15.96 1.74 0.57
N PRO A 312 14.94 2.61 0.78
CA PRO A 312 14.13 3.19 -0.29
C PRO A 312 14.91 4.12 -1.23
N ALA A 313 15.96 4.77 -0.74
CA ALA A 313 16.83 5.66 -1.53
C ALA A 313 18.18 5.02 -1.91
N GLY A 314 18.24 3.68 -1.94
CA GLY A 314 19.44 2.89 -2.25
C GLY A 314 19.35 1.51 -1.61
N ILE A 315 20.41 0.69 -1.75
CA ILE A 315 20.42 -0.70 -1.26
C ILE A 315 21.45 -0.96 -0.15
N GLY A 316 21.80 0.07 0.63
CA GLY A 316 23.06 0.13 1.36
C GLY A 316 23.14 -0.51 2.74
N ILE A 317 22.04 -0.85 3.43
CA ILE A 317 22.12 -1.11 4.87
C ILE A 317 22.73 -2.48 5.22
N TYR A 318 22.57 -3.50 4.38
CA TYR A 318 23.03 -4.86 4.64
C TYR A 318 23.87 -5.46 3.51
N VAL A 319 24.30 -4.63 2.58
CA VAL A 319 25.11 -5.02 1.45
C VAL A 319 26.53 -4.54 1.69
N ASP A 320 27.46 -5.47 1.88
CA ASP A 320 28.77 -5.26 2.52
C ASP A 320 29.90 -4.90 1.56
N ASP A 321 29.64 -4.32 0.40
CA ASP A 321 30.72 -4.06 -0.58
C ASP A 321 30.97 -2.58 -0.93
N GLY A 322 30.26 -1.67 -0.27
CA GLY A 322 30.63 -0.26 -0.18
C GLY A 322 30.59 0.55 -1.48
N GLY A 323 29.79 0.17 -2.46
CA GLY A 323 29.81 0.83 -3.78
C GLY A 323 28.46 1.15 -4.40
N HIS A 324 27.39 1.34 -3.60
CA HIS A 324 26.05 1.58 -4.13
C HIS A 324 25.74 3.08 -4.32
N CYS A 325 24.90 3.37 -5.32
CA CYS A 325 24.43 4.73 -5.54
C CYS A 325 23.43 5.13 -4.44
N GLY A 326 23.57 6.35 -3.91
CA GLY A 326 22.50 7.05 -3.21
C GLY A 326 21.60 7.73 -4.23
N PHE A 327 20.32 7.35 -4.23
CA PHE A 327 19.31 7.99 -5.06
C PHE A 327 18.58 9.08 -4.26
N PRO A 328 17.83 9.98 -4.92
CA PRO A 328 16.93 10.89 -4.22
C PRO A 328 15.93 10.10 -3.36
N SER A 329 15.57 10.64 -2.20
CA SER A 329 14.51 10.04 -1.38
C SER A 329 13.18 9.98 -2.13
N GLU A 330 12.28 9.09 -1.72
CA GLU A 330 10.96 8.94 -2.34
C GLU A 330 10.18 10.25 -2.32
N TYR A 331 10.23 11.01 -1.20
CA TYR A 331 9.68 12.35 -1.14
C TYR A 331 10.26 13.28 -2.22
N ALA A 332 11.58 13.31 -2.38
CA ALA A 332 12.24 14.20 -3.34
C ALA A 332 11.88 13.83 -4.78
N VAL A 333 11.89 12.56 -5.14
CA VAL A 333 11.53 12.13 -6.50
C VAL A 333 10.04 12.35 -6.79
N ALA A 334 9.17 12.26 -5.78
CA ALA A 334 7.74 12.50 -5.92
C ALA A 334 7.41 13.94 -6.33
N GLN A 335 8.25 14.91 -5.96
CA GLN A 335 8.09 16.32 -6.40
C GLN A 335 8.17 16.48 -7.92
N SER A 336 8.72 15.50 -8.63
CA SER A 336 8.76 15.51 -10.09
C SER A 336 7.41 15.20 -10.76
N TRP A 337 6.50 14.52 -10.08
CA TRP A 337 5.25 13.97 -10.63
C TRP A 337 5.49 13.11 -11.89
N ASP A 338 6.64 12.46 -11.99
CA ASP A 338 7.13 11.80 -13.20
C ASP A 338 7.28 10.29 -12.96
N ARG A 339 6.29 9.53 -13.44
CA ARG A 339 6.29 8.05 -13.35
C ARG A 339 7.46 7.42 -14.12
N ASP A 340 7.90 8.04 -15.22
CA ASP A 340 9.00 7.53 -16.03
C ASP A 340 10.34 7.75 -15.34
N LEU A 341 10.50 8.87 -14.63
CA LEU A 341 11.69 9.11 -13.80
C LEU A 341 11.77 8.07 -12.67
N VAL A 342 10.66 7.80 -11.99
CA VAL A 342 10.59 6.78 -10.93
C VAL A 342 10.88 5.39 -11.50
N ARG A 343 10.35 5.05 -12.68
CA ARG A 343 10.65 3.77 -13.35
C ARG A 343 12.13 3.64 -13.65
N ARG A 344 12.77 4.65 -14.24
CA ARG A 344 14.21 4.63 -14.54
C ARG A 344 15.06 4.52 -13.27
N MET A 345 14.67 5.20 -12.19
CA MET A 345 15.32 5.05 -10.89
C MET A 345 15.21 3.60 -10.40
N GLY A 346 14.00 3.03 -10.42
CA GLY A 346 13.75 1.65 -10.00
C GLY A 346 14.51 0.62 -10.83
N GLU A 347 14.63 0.81 -12.14
CA GLU A 347 15.43 -0.05 -13.01
C GLU A 347 16.92 0.02 -12.67
N ALA A 348 17.46 1.21 -12.43
CA ALA A 348 18.86 1.38 -12.03
C ALA A 348 19.16 0.72 -10.67
N MET A 349 18.27 0.90 -9.69
CA MET A 349 18.37 0.24 -8.39
C MET A 349 18.29 -1.28 -8.52
N ALA A 350 17.38 -1.78 -9.35
CA ALA A 350 17.23 -3.22 -9.57
C ALA A 350 18.44 -3.84 -10.26
N ASP A 351 19.13 -3.11 -11.15
CA ASP A 351 20.38 -3.55 -11.76
C ASP A 351 21.51 -3.68 -10.70
N GLU A 352 21.59 -2.76 -9.73
CA GLU A 352 22.49 -2.90 -8.58
C GLU A 352 22.12 -4.09 -7.68
N MET A 353 20.82 -4.31 -7.44
CA MET A 353 20.33 -5.46 -6.68
C MET A 353 20.71 -6.79 -7.34
N LEU A 354 20.67 -6.88 -8.66
CA LEU A 354 21.11 -8.09 -9.38
C LEU A 354 22.60 -8.37 -9.18
N VAL A 355 23.44 -7.33 -9.26
CA VAL A 355 24.90 -7.45 -9.08
C VAL A 355 25.23 -7.94 -7.66
N THR A 356 24.46 -7.51 -6.66
CA THR A 356 24.63 -7.90 -5.26
C THR A 356 23.97 -9.22 -4.89
N GLY A 357 23.24 -9.84 -5.84
CA GLY A 357 22.57 -11.12 -5.63
C GLY A 357 21.26 -11.03 -4.82
N MET A 358 20.69 -9.84 -4.71
CA MET A 358 19.41 -9.64 -4.03
C MET A 358 18.25 -10.27 -4.82
N ASN A 359 17.27 -10.77 -4.07
CA ASN A 359 16.03 -11.33 -4.60
C ASN A 359 14.80 -10.53 -4.19
N GLY A 360 14.88 -9.86 -3.07
CA GLY A 360 13.82 -9.02 -2.51
C GLY A 360 14.37 -7.70 -1.96
N TRP A 361 13.48 -6.72 -1.86
CA TRP A 361 13.80 -5.36 -1.44
C TRP A 361 12.74 -4.84 -0.48
N HIS A 362 13.17 -4.37 0.72
CA HIS A 362 12.30 -3.81 1.75
C HIS A 362 11.90 -2.37 1.43
N ALA A 363 11.23 -2.18 0.31
CA ALA A 363 10.69 -0.92 -0.22
C ALA A 363 9.76 -1.22 -1.41
N PRO A 364 9.06 -0.22 -2.02
CA PRO A 364 9.02 1.19 -1.64
C PRO A 364 8.25 1.43 -0.34
N ALA A 365 8.49 2.57 0.30
CA ALA A 365 7.75 3.01 1.47
C ALA A 365 6.64 3.97 1.04
N MET A 366 5.37 3.69 1.41
CA MET A 366 4.21 4.32 0.78
C MET A 366 3.18 4.89 1.77
N ASN A 367 3.55 5.06 3.05
CA ASN A 367 2.66 5.67 4.01
C ASN A 367 2.37 7.14 3.66
N THR A 368 1.28 7.66 4.17
CA THR A 368 0.84 9.02 3.88
C THR A 368 1.58 10.03 4.76
N HIS A 369 1.97 11.18 4.21
CA HIS A 369 2.44 12.33 4.98
C HIS A 369 1.25 12.92 5.77
N ARG A 370 0.91 12.29 6.89
CA ARG A 370 -0.18 12.72 7.75
C ARG A 370 0.16 14.01 8.49
N SER A 371 1.40 14.12 8.96
CA SER A 371 1.90 15.25 9.72
C SER A 371 3.31 15.59 9.24
N PRO A 372 3.67 16.88 9.13
CA PRO A 372 5.03 17.29 8.74
C PRO A 372 6.09 16.88 9.78
N PHE A 373 5.69 16.36 10.94
CA PHE A 373 6.54 15.83 12.00
C PHE A 373 6.67 14.30 11.94
N GLY A 374 6.17 13.64 10.90
CA GLY A 374 6.38 12.23 10.64
C GLY A 374 7.87 11.93 10.49
N GLY A 375 8.43 11.06 11.34
CA GLY A 375 9.88 10.82 11.39
C GLY A 375 10.44 10.17 10.12
N ARG A 376 9.58 9.61 9.28
CA ARG A 376 9.94 8.88 8.05
C ARG A 376 9.32 9.47 6.77
N ASP A 377 8.76 10.67 6.80
CA ASP A 377 8.15 11.31 5.63
C ASP A 377 9.15 11.49 4.47
N PHE A 378 10.46 11.55 4.76
CA PHE A 378 11.49 11.62 3.73
C PHE A 378 11.52 10.39 2.80
N GLU A 379 11.08 9.22 3.29
CA GLU A 379 11.03 7.97 2.54
C GLU A 379 9.61 7.59 2.07
N TYR A 380 8.62 8.46 2.28
CA TYR A 380 7.26 8.30 1.78
C TYR A 380 7.02 9.28 0.63
N TYR A 381 6.20 8.92 -0.34
CA TYR A 381 6.04 9.74 -1.55
C TYR A 381 5.28 11.04 -1.33
N SER A 382 4.13 11.01 -0.64
CA SER A 382 3.19 12.13 -0.67
C SER A 382 2.16 12.11 0.46
N GLU A 383 1.51 13.26 0.67
CA GLU A 383 0.26 13.41 1.41
C GLU A 383 -0.96 12.94 0.60
N ASP A 384 -0.84 12.82 -0.72
CA ASP A 384 -1.89 12.35 -1.60
C ASP A 384 -1.74 10.87 -1.95
N PRO A 385 -2.77 10.04 -1.68
CA PRO A 385 -2.70 8.60 -1.88
C PRO A 385 -2.64 8.18 -3.37
N LEU A 386 -3.20 8.98 -4.29
CA LEU A 386 -3.13 8.68 -5.72
C LEU A 386 -1.71 8.90 -6.25
N LEU A 387 -1.09 10.02 -5.90
CA LEU A 387 0.30 10.30 -6.28
C LEU A 387 1.24 9.23 -5.72
N ALA A 388 1.12 8.92 -4.43
CA ALA A 388 1.93 7.89 -3.78
C ALA A 388 1.73 6.50 -4.43
N GLY A 389 0.50 6.09 -4.66
CA GLY A 389 0.18 4.80 -5.29
C GLY A 389 0.65 4.71 -6.74
N ALA A 390 0.52 5.80 -7.51
CA ALA A 390 0.95 5.83 -8.92
C ALA A 390 2.47 5.74 -9.08
N LEU A 391 3.22 6.44 -8.23
CA LEU A 391 4.69 6.38 -8.22
C LEU A 391 5.19 5.06 -7.65
N GLY A 392 4.55 4.56 -6.57
CA GLY A 392 4.81 3.23 -6.02
C GLY A 392 4.60 2.13 -7.06
N THR A 393 3.54 2.23 -7.89
CA THR A 393 3.28 1.30 -9.01
C THR A 393 4.46 1.29 -9.99
N ALA A 394 4.92 2.46 -10.43
CA ALA A 394 6.04 2.56 -11.37
C ALA A 394 7.34 1.97 -10.79
N MET A 395 7.60 2.18 -9.50
CA MET A 395 8.76 1.62 -8.80
C MET A 395 8.68 0.09 -8.69
N VAL A 396 7.53 -0.45 -8.28
CA VAL A 396 7.32 -1.90 -8.12
C VAL A 396 7.44 -2.63 -9.46
N GLU A 397 6.86 -2.08 -10.52
CA GLU A 397 6.99 -2.62 -11.89
C GLU A 397 8.44 -2.62 -12.37
N ALA A 398 9.17 -1.53 -12.09
CA ALA A 398 10.56 -1.38 -12.48
C ALA A 398 11.46 -2.43 -11.83
N VAL A 399 11.38 -2.60 -10.51
CA VAL A 399 12.22 -3.61 -9.83
C VAL A 399 11.80 -5.03 -10.17
N PHE A 400 10.50 -5.28 -10.32
CA PHE A 400 10.00 -6.59 -10.74
C PHE A 400 10.44 -6.97 -12.17
N SER A 401 10.71 -5.99 -13.05
CA SER A 401 11.24 -6.26 -14.40
C SER A 401 12.60 -6.99 -14.40
N ARG A 402 13.32 -6.96 -13.27
CA ARG A 402 14.55 -7.72 -13.02
C ARG A 402 14.30 -8.96 -12.16
N GLY A 403 13.05 -9.27 -11.85
CA GLY A 403 12.65 -10.40 -11.00
C GLY A 403 12.84 -10.16 -9.50
N ILE A 404 13.08 -8.94 -9.07
CA ILE A 404 13.15 -8.57 -7.65
C ILE A 404 11.73 -8.34 -7.11
N TYR A 405 11.37 -8.99 -6.00
CA TYR A 405 10.10 -8.67 -5.33
C TYR A 405 10.28 -7.49 -4.38
N ALA A 406 9.43 -6.48 -4.57
CA ALA A 406 9.36 -5.31 -3.72
C ALA A 406 8.42 -5.57 -2.54
N GLN A 407 8.91 -5.41 -1.31
CA GLN A 407 8.12 -5.52 -0.08
C GLN A 407 7.59 -4.14 0.31
N MET A 408 6.49 -3.75 -0.31
CA MET A 408 5.85 -2.45 -0.09
C MET A 408 5.54 -2.24 1.39
N LYS A 409 5.99 -1.10 1.95
CA LYS A 409 5.94 -0.85 3.40
C LYS A 409 5.39 0.52 3.76
N HIS A 410 4.92 0.72 4.99
CA HIS A 410 4.57 -0.27 6.01
C HIS A 410 3.04 -0.40 6.06
N PHE A 411 2.53 -1.54 5.75
CA PHE A 411 1.09 -1.78 5.59
C PHE A 411 0.42 -2.08 6.93
N CYS A 412 -0.45 -1.18 7.41
CA CYS A 412 -0.72 0.22 7.07
C CYS A 412 -0.87 1.07 8.34
N LEU A 413 -1.25 2.35 8.21
CA LEU A 413 -1.38 3.33 9.30
C LEU A 413 -0.08 3.55 10.12
N ASN A 414 1.09 3.40 9.51
CA ASN A 414 2.38 3.70 10.12
C ASN A 414 2.84 5.12 9.74
N ASP A 415 1.97 6.11 9.93
CA ASP A 415 2.19 7.50 9.53
C ASP A 415 2.79 8.32 10.69
N GLN A 416 3.08 7.68 11.82
CA GLN A 416 3.84 8.19 12.94
C GLN A 416 4.94 7.22 13.32
N ASP A 417 6.20 7.67 13.26
CA ASP A 417 7.36 6.84 13.62
C ASP A 417 7.60 6.75 15.13
N THR A 418 7.30 7.83 15.85
CA THR A 418 7.48 7.88 17.31
C THR A 418 6.68 6.78 18.01
N ASN A 419 7.38 5.93 18.77
CA ASN A 419 6.82 4.79 19.53
C ASN A 419 6.17 3.69 18.73
N ARG A 420 6.32 3.65 17.42
CA ARG A 420 5.70 2.63 16.55
C ARG A 420 6.00 1.19 16.99
N SER A 421 7.23 0.92 17.49
CA SER A 421 7.67 -0.38 17.98
C SER A 421 7.37 -0.63 19.47
N ALA A 422 6.71 0.32 20.15
CA ALA A 422 6.37 0.26 21.57
C ALA A 422 4.85 0.19 21.81
N HIS A 423 4.16 -0.64 21.03
CA HIS A 423 2.70 -0.82 21.07
C HIS A 423 1.93 0.49 20.78
N LEU A 424 2.27 1.18 19.68
CA LEU A 424 1.51 2.34 19.24
C LEU A 424 0.13 1.89 18.74
N LEU A 425 -0.94 2.26 19.45
CA LEU A 425 -2.32 2.00 19.07
C LEU A 425 -2.81 3.14 18.18
N THR A 426 -3.04 2.85 16.91
CA THR A 426 -3.52 3.82 15.91
C THR A 426 -5.01 3.65 15.68
N TRP A 427 -5.76 4.74 15.83
CA TRP A 427 -7.20 4.77 15.67
C TRP A 427 -7.60 5.70 14.54
N ALA A 428 -8.38 5.20 13.59
CA ALA A 428 -8.90 5.97 12.46
C ALA A 428 -10.26 5.41 12.04
N SER A 429 -11.15 6.23 11.49
CA SER A 429 -12.39 5.73 10.89
C SER A 429 -12.10 4.86 9.67
N GLU A 430 -12.98 3.91 9.36
CA GLU A 430 -12.79 3.05 8.18
C GLU A 430 -12.77 3.87 6.89
N GLN A 431 -13.51 4.98 6.81
CA GLN A 431 -13.42 5.91 5.69
C GLN A 431 -11.99 6.43 5.51
N ALA A 432 -11.36 6.90 6.58
CA ALA A 432 -9.96 7.39 6.54
C ALA A 432 -8.97 6.27 6.20
N ILE A 433 -9.14 5.07 6.78
CA ILE A 433 -8.31 3.91 6.48
C ILE A 433 -8.33 3.61 4.98
N ARG A 434 -9.52 3.55 4.37
CA ARG A 434 -9.69 3.15 2.97
C ARG A 434 -9.36 4.24 1.96
N GLU A 435 -9.71 5.49 2.24
CA GLU A 435 -9.52 6.59 1.29
C GLU A 435 -8.13 7.21 1.34
N ILE A 436 -7.43 7.11 2.49
CA ILE A 436 -6.15 7.77 2.72
C ILE A 436 -5.04 6.74 2.94
N TYR A 437 -5.09 5.97 4.04
CA TYR A 437 -3.92 5.25 4.55
C TYR A 437 -3.66 3.90 3.88
N ALA A 438 -4.70 3.19 3.49
CA ALA A 438 -4.59 1.92 2.76
C ALA A 438 -4.60 2.13 1.22
N ARG A 439 -5.08 3.29 0.75
CA ARG A 439 -5.27 3.58 -0.67
C ARG A 439 -4.00 3.51 -1.52
N PRO A 440 -2.82 4.00 -1.10
CA PRO A 440 -1.59 3.84 -1.90
C PRO A 440 -1.28 2.37 -2.19
N PHE A 441 -1.43 1.51 -1.19
CA PHE A 441 -1.21 0.06 -1.32
C PHE A 441 -2.26 -0.60 -2.23
N GLU A 442 -3.54 -0.25 -2.08
CA GLU A 442 -4.61 -0.72 -2.96
C GLU A 442 -4.28 -0.43 -4.44
N ILE A 443 -3.84 0.80 -4.72
CA ILE A 443 -3.49 1.22 -6.08
C ILE A 443 -2.37 0.34 -6.65
N VAL A 444 -1.31 0.09 -5.90
CA VAL A 444 -0.20 -0.75 -6.37
C VAL A 444 -0.62 -2.20 -6.53
N VAL A 445 -1.30 -2.79 -5.56
CA VAL A 445 -1.75 -4.19 -5.61
C VAL A 445 -2.64 -4.43 -6.84
N LYS A 446 -3.52 -3.49 -7.15
CA LYS A 446 -4.46 -3.62 -8.26
C LYS A 446 -3.89 -3.27 -9.63
N ASN A 447 -2.86 -2.41 -9.70
CA ASN A 447 -2.39 -1.88 -10.98
C ASN A 447 -0.99 -2.32 -11.38
N ALA A 448 -0.10 -2.67 -10.44
CA ALA A 448 1.26 -3.07 -10.81
C ALA A 448 1.26 -4.37 -11.61
N ARG A 449 1.85 -4.31 -12.80
CA ARG A 449 1.92 -5.43 -13.74
C ARG A 449 3.36 -5.73 -14.12
N GLY A 450 3.61 -7.00 -14.34
CA GLY A 450 4.89 -7.48 -14.82
C GLY A 450 4.74 -8.78 -15.57
N SER A 451 5.85 -9.35 -15.94
CA SER A 451 5.88 -10.66 -16.60
C SER A 451 7.07 -11.47 -16.13
N ILE A 452 6.93 -12.78 -16.17
CA ILE A 452 8.01 -13.72 -15.93
C ILE A 452 8.15 -14.67 -17.09
N ASP A 453 9.39 -15.04 -17.36
CA ASP A 453 9.72 -16.13 -18.27
C ASP A 453 9.86 -17.44 -17.49
N TYR A 454 9.33 -18.48 -18.06
CA TYR A 454 9.43 -19.83 -17.52
C TYR A 454 9.58 -20.86 -18.64
N LEU A 455 9.99 -22.05 -18.28
CA LEU A 455 10.02 -23.17 -19.21
C LEU A 455 8.76 -24.01 -19.01
N ASP A 456 8.06 -24.24 -20.10
CA ASP A 456 6.91 -25.13 -20.09
C ASP A 456 7.36 -26.58 -19.83
N ASP A 457 6.78 -27.20 -18.81
CA ASP A 457 7.19 -28.52 -18.32
C ASP A 457 6.85 -29.66 -19.31
N GLN A 458 5.94 -29.45 -20.23
CA GLN A 458 5.54 -30.45 -21.23
C GLN A 458 6.31 -30.31 -22.55
N THR A 459 6.51 -29.08 -23.00
CA THR A 459 7.13 -28.82 -24.31
C THR A 459 8.60 -28.44 -24.23
N GLY A 460 9.05 -27.93 -23.06
CA GLY A 460 10.39 -27.39 -22.88
C GLY A 460 10.60 -26.03 -23.56
N GLU A 461 9.56 -25.42 -24.05
CA GLU A 461 9.62 -24.12 -24.68
C GLU A 461 9.63 -22.99 -23.62
N ARG A 462 10.37 -21.92 -23.92
CA ARG A 462 10.30 -20.69 -23.14
C ARG A 462 8.96 -20.01 -23.40
N LYS A 463 8.23 -19.73 -22.34
CA LYS A 463 6.97 -19.00 -22.34
C LYS A 463 7.08 -17.79 -21.42
N THR A 464 6.26 -16.77 -21.69
CA THR A 464 6.12 -15.58 -20.86
C THR A 464 4.70 -15.55 -20.31
N ARG A 465 4.57 -15.27 -19.01
CA ARG A 465 3.28 -15.04 -18.35
C ARG A 465 3.24 -13.65 -17.74
N GLY A 466 2.18 -12.89 -18.08
CA GLY A 466 1.83 -11.67 -17.36
C GLY A 466 1.26 -11.98 -15.97
N MET A 467 1.66 -11.21 -14.96
CA MET A 467 1.18 -11.37 -13.60
C MET A 467 1.23 -10.04 -12.84
N SER A 468 0.74 -10.00 -11.60
CA SER A 468 0.97 -8.86 -10.71
C SER A 468 2.47 -8.73 -10.42
N ALA A 469 3.00 -7.52 -10.47
CA ALA A 469 4.34 -7.20 -9.98
C ALA A 469 4.35 -7.01 -8.45
N ALA A 470 3.19 -6.74 -7.85
CA ALA A 470 3.02 -6.61 -6.42
C ALA A 470 2.86 -8.00 -5.78
N ILE A 471 3.97 -8.65 -5.47
CA ILE A 471 4.01 -10.01 -4.89
C ILE A 471 4.63 -10.07 -3.49
N ALA A 472 4.88 -8.92 -2.87
CA ALA A 472 5.34 -8.85 -1.49
C ALA A 472 4.86 -7.56 -0.81
N VAL A 473 4.55 -7.65 0.48
CA VAL A 473 4.12 -6.53 1.34
C VAL A 473 4.80 -6.69 2.70
N MET A 474 5.22 -5.58 3.32
CA MET A 474 5.68 -5.58 4.70
C MET A 474 4.61 -4.97 5.60
N SER A 475 4.13 -5.74 6.59
CA SER A 475 3.21 -5.23 7.60
C SER A 475 3.92 -4.26 8.55
N SER A 476 3.15 -3.39 9.19
CA SER A 476 3.70 -2.32 10.03
C SER A 476 3.85 -2.73 11.51
N TYR A 477 4.63 -1.93 12.26
CA TYR A 477 4.82 -2.10 13.70
C TYR A 477 3.58 -1.76 14.52
N ASN A 478 2.86 -0.70 14.13
CA ASN A 478 1.74 -0.17 14.89
C ASN A 478 0.57 -1.15 14.99
N TYR A 479 -0.30 -0.87 15.94
CA TYR A 479 -1.59 -1.53 16.08
C TYR A 479 -2.66 -0.72 15.35
N ILE A 480 -3.64 -1.39 14.79
CA ILE A 480 -4.88 -0.80 14.28
C ILE A 480 -5.94 -1.06 15.34
N GLY A 481 -6.36 0.01 16.03
CA GLY A 481 -7.07 -0.15 17.28
C GLY A 481 -6.22 -0.91 18.30
N SER A 482 -6.76 -2.00 18.83
CA SER A 482 -6.06 -2.86 19.80
C SER A 482 -5.37 -4.09 19.18
N THR A 483 -5.35 -4.21 17.84
CA THR A 483 -4.78 -5.36 17.14
C THR A 483 -3.54 -4.95 16.38
N TRP A 484 -2.41 -5.63 16.61
CA TRP A 484 -1.21 -5.40 15.82
C TRP A 484 -1.50 -5.55 14.31
N ALA A 485 -0.99 -4.62 13.48
CA ALA A 485 -1.29 -4.60 12.05
C ALA A 485 -0.94 -5.94 11.35
N GLY A 486 0.25 -6.51 11.62
CA GLY A 486 0.64 -7.83 11.09
C GLY A 486 -0.13 -9.00 11.69
N GLY A 487 -0.83 -8.80 12.81
CA GLY A 487 -1.73 -9.77 13.44
C GLY A 487 -3.21 -9.51 13.15
N SER A 488 -3.52 -8.57 12.27
CA SER A 488 -4.89 -8.22 11.89
C SER A 488 -5.37 -9.04 10.69
N LYS A 489 -6.26 -10.01 10.93
CA LYS A 489 -6.91 -10.78 9.86
C LYS A 489 -7.71 -9.87 8.93
N ALA A 490 -8.39 -8.87 9.49
CA ALA A 490 -9.14 -7.87 8.73
C ALA A 490 -8.26 -7.15 7.71
N LEU A 491 -7.01 -6.83 8.08
CA LEU A 491 -6.05 -6.17 7.22
C LEU A 491 -5.36 -7.15 6.26
N CYS A 492 -4.66 -8.17 6.80
CA CYS A 492 -3.73 -8.99 6.02
C CYS A 492 -4.43 -10.07 5.17
N THR A 493 -5.61 -10.54 5.59
CA THR A 493 -6.38 -11.52 4.84
C THR A 493 -7.57 -10.88 4.15
N GLU A 494 -8.51 -10.31 4.92
CA GLU A 494 -9.82 -9.95 4.39
C GLU A 494 -9.77 -8.73 3.46
N LEU A 495 -8.96 -7.71 3.76
CA LEU A 495 -8.78 -6.54 2.90
C LEU A 495 -7.76 -6.83 1.79
N LEU A 496 -6.53 -7.21 2.17
CA LEU A 496 -5.42 -7.32 1.23
C LEU A 496 -5.63 -8.46 0.22
N ARG A 497 -6.03 -9.66 0.70
CA ARG A 497 -6.14 -10.86 -0.14
C ARG A 497 -7.54 -11.07 -0.68
N ASP A 498 -8.52 -11.15 0.22
CA ASP A 498 -9.88 -11.51 -0.21
C ASP A 498 -10.51 -10.39 -1.03
N GLU A 499 -10.37 -9.13 -0.61
CA GLU A 499 -10.97 -8.01 -1.33
C GLU A 499 -10.10 -7.56 -2.51
N TRP A 500 -8.79 -7.32 -2.32
CA TRP A 500 -7.94 -6.77 -3.39
C TRP A 500 -7.26 -7.81 -4.29
N GLY A 501 -7.28 -9.09 -3.90
CA GLY A 501 -6.72 -10.18 -4.71
C GLY A 501 -5.20 -10.30 -4.64
N PHE A 502 -4.57 -9.88 -3.55
CA PHE A 502 -3.13 -10.03 -3.38
C PHE A 502 -2.73 -11.51 -3.22
N GLU A 503 -1.85 -11.99 -4.10
CA GLU A 503 -1.39 -13.39 -4.14
C GLU A 503 -0.02 -13.63 -3.49
N GLY A 504 0.75 -12.57 -3.27
CA GLY A 504 2.11 -12.67 -2.77
C GLY A 504 2.23 -12.90 -1.26
N HIS A 505 3.44 -12.78 -0.70
CA HIS A 505 3.65 -12.93 0.73
C HIS A 505 3.62 -11.61 1.49
N VAL A 506 3.25 -11.71 2.77
CA VAL A 506 3.36 -10.62 3.74
C VAL A 506 4.50 -10.96 4.71
N VAL A 507 5.51 -10.08 4.79
CA VAL A 507 6.56 -10.15 5.80
C VAL A 507 6.24 -9.16 6.93
N SER A 508 6.58 -9.48 8.19
CA SER A 508 6.49 -8.50 9.28
C SER A 508 7.55 -7.42 9.12
N ASP A 509 7.36 -6.24 9.70
CA ASP A 509 8.48 -5.36 10.02
C ASP A 509 9.39 -6.04 11.06
N TRP A 510 10.54 -5.46 11.38
CA TRP A 510 11.58 -6.08 12.19
C TRP A 510 11.08 -6.50 13.57
N SER A 511 11.00 -7.80 13.85
CA SER A 511 10.39 -8.37 15.05
C SER A 511 11.38 -8.68 16.17
N LEU A 512 12.26 -7.73 16.51
CA LEU A 512 13.17 -7.83 17.67
C LEU A 512 12.47 -7.48 18.99
N TYR A 513 11.33 -6.83 18.94
CA TYR A 513 10.60 -6.34 20.10
C TYR A 513 9.41 -7.23 20.41
N ASP A 514 8.94 -7.21 21.64
CA ASP A 514 7.86 -8.06 22.15
C ASP A 514 6.45 -7.56 21.72
N TYR A 515 6.32 -7.06 20.49
CA TYR A 515 5.06 -6.57 19.95
C TYR A 515 4.38 -7.58 19.02
N THR A 516 5.07 -8.67 18.67
CA THR A 516 4.57 -9.66 17.71
C THR A 516 4.26 -10.99 18.38
N ASN A 517 3.08 -11.55 18.08
CA ASN A 517 2.75 -12.94 18.37
C ASN A 517 2.79 -13.77 17.08
N LYS A 518 3.59 -14.84 17.06
CA LYS A 518 3.83 -15.64 15.85
C LYS A 518 2.60 -16.40 15.37
N ASN A 519 1.79 -16.93 16.28
CA ASN A 519 0.54 -17.58 15.93
C ASN A 519 -0.45 -16.56 15.36
N GLN A 520 -0.59 -15.42 16.02
CA GLN A 520 -1.45 -14.34 15.54
C GLN A 520 -1.06 -13.90 14.13
N ALA A 521 0.24 -13.71 13.88
CA ALA A 521 0.76 -13.34 12.56
C ALA A 521 0.32 -14.34 11.48
N PHE A 522 0.63 -15.63 11.68
CA PHE A 522 0.32 -16.65 10.68
C PHE A 522 -1.17 -16.87 10.51
N TYR A 523 -1.96 -16.83 11.58
CA TYR A 523 -3.42 -16.95 11.50
C TYR A 523 -4.06 -15.75 10.79
N ALA A 524 -3.48 -14.57 10.95
CA ALA A 524 -3.96 -13.34 10.31
C ALA A 524 -3.54 -13.17 8.83
N GLY A 525 -2.50 -13.87 8.36
CA GLY A 525 -2.03 -13.78 6.98
C GLY A 525 -0.73 -13.01 6.78
N THR A 526 -0.01 -12.66 7.85
CA THR A 526 1.43 -12.35 7.79
C THR A 526 2.18 -13.67 7.66
N ASP A 527 2.91 -13.84 6.58
CA ASP A 527 3.45 -15.15 6.21
C ASP A 527 4.85 -15.40 6.79
N VAL A 528 5.66 -14.36 6.93
CA VAL A 528 7.08 -14.49 7.33
C VAL A 528 7.42 -13.45 8.38
N ASN A 529 8.16 -13.83 9.42
CA ASN A 529 8.62 -12.91 10.45
C ASN A 529 10.06 -12.47 10.20
N LEU A 530 10.26 -11.17 9.96
CA LEU A 530 11.58 -10.56 9.80
C LEU A 530 12.28 -10.45 11.17
N THR A 531 13.31 -11.27 11.41
CA THR A 531 14.04 -11.32 12.68
C THR A 531 15.42 -11.92 12.52
N THR A 532 16.39 -11.49 13.36
CA THR A 532 17.73 -12.09 13.41
C THR A 532 17.86 -13.26 14.37
N THR A 533 16.89 -13.53 15.22
CA THR A 533 17.07 -14.47 16.32
C THR A 533 15.91 -15.43 16.49
N LEU A 534 16.24 -16.67 16.81
CA LEU A 534 15.33 -17.70 17.32
C LEU A 534 14.65 -17.33 18.65
N THR A 535 15.01 -16.16 19.23
CA THR A 535 14.66 -15.77 20.59
C THR A 535 13.37 -14.99 20.73
N THR A 536 12.81 -14.47 19.66
CA THR A 536 11.53 -13.75 19.71
C THR A 536 10.34 -14.71 19.63
N GLY A 537 10.20 -15.57 20.63
CA GLY A 537 9.08 -16.49 20.77
C GLY A 537 8.95 -17.50 19.61
N GLN A 538 8.96 -18.77 19.92
CA GLN A 538 8.54 -19.78 18.93
C GLN A 538 7.02 -19.76 18.81
N MET A 539 6.51 -20.20 17.67
CA MET A 539 5.10 -20.47 17.51
C MET A 539 4.65 -21.44 18.62
N GLN A 540 3.66 -21.03 19.39
CA GLN A 540 3.01 -21.92 20.34
C GLN A 540 2.14 -22.89 19.55
N ASP A 541 1.97 -24.10 20.03
CA ASP A 541 1.09 -25.08 19.42
C ASP A 541 1.39 -25.39 17.93
N ALA A 542 2.69 -25.38 17.54
CA ALA A 542 3.13 -25.56 16.15
C ALA A 542 2.75 -26.93 15.55
N GLU A 543 2.39 -27.91 16.38
CA GLU A 543 2.03 -29.26 15.96
C GLU A 543 0.50 -29.47 15.85
N SER A 544 -0.34 -28.47 16.17
CA SER A 544 -1.78 -28.58 15.96
C SER A 544 -2.15 -28.52 14.47
N ALA A 545 -3.27 -29.15 14.11
CA ALA A 545 -3.75 -29.13 12.73
C ALA A 545 -4.00 -27.69 12.23
N THR A 546 -4.56 -26.83 13.08
CA THR A 546 -4.79 -25.42 12.77
C THR A 546 -3.49 -24.68 12.48
N ALA A 547 -2.47 -24.88 13.32
CA ALA A 547 -1.15 -24.25 13.12
C ALA A 547 -0.47 -24.75 11.85
N VAL A 548 -0.50 -26.06 11.58
CA VAL A 548 0.08 -26.64 10.38
C VAL A 548 -0.63 -26.14 9.11
N LYS A 549 -1.95 -26.03 9.11
CA LYS A 549 -2.71 -25.42 8.01
C LYS A 549 -2.31 -23.96 7.77
N ALA A 550 -2.18 -23.17 8.85
CA ALA A 550 -1.75 -21.78 8.76
C ALA A 550 -0.33 -21.67 8.18
N MET A 551 0.63 -22.46 8.69
CA MET A 551 1.99 -22.47 8.15
C MET A 551 2.06 -22.92 6.70
N ARG A 552 1.26 -23.91 6.27
CA ARG A 552 1.19 -24.31 4.86
C ARG A 552 0.71 -23.17 3.96
N ARG A 553 -0.33 -22.45 4.39
CA ARG A 553 -0.82 -21.28 3.67
C ARG A 553 0.27 -20.20 3.58
N CYS A 554 0.96 -19.89 4.66
CA CYS A 554 2.07 -18.93 4.69
C CYS A 554 3.21 -19.38 3.75
N MET A 555 3.62 -20.65 3.82
CA MET A 555 4.62 -21.19 2.89
C MET A 555 4.14 -21.12 1.43
N HIS A 556 2.87 -21.32 1.15
CA HIS A 556 2.33 -21.20 -0.21
C HIS A 556 2.55 -19.80 -0.79
N HIS A 557 2.11 -18.76 -0.07
CA HIS A 557 2.29 -17.37 -0.51
C HIS A 557 3.78 -17.00 -0.65
N TYR A 558 4.60 -17.42 0.32
CA TYR A 558 6.03 -17.16 0.29
C TYR A 558 6.70 -17.85 -0.89
N LEU A 559 6.45 -19.14 -1.08
CA LEU A 559 7.03 -19.92 -2.19
C LEU A 559 6.51 -19.44 -3.55
N TYR A 560 5.27 -18.96 -3.64
CA TYR A 560 4.75 -18.35 -4.86
C TYR A 560 5.57 -17.12 -5.28
N SER A 561 5.90 -16.25 -4.34
CA SER A 561 6.76 -15.09 -4.62
C SER A 561 8.18 -15.52 -5.03
N ILE A 562 8.77 -16.50 -4.33
CA ILE A 562 10.10 -17.00 -4.66
C ILE A 562 10.13 -17.68 -6.03
N ALA A 563 9.12 -18.51 -6.36
CA ALA A 563 9.03 -19.19 -7.66
C ALA A 563 9.02 -18.20 -8.83
N ASN A 564 8.41 -17.05 -8.62
CA ASN A 564 8.22 -16.01 -9.63
C ASN A 564 9.25 -14.87 -9.54
N SER A 565 10.35 -15.07 -8.81
CA SER A 565 11.44 -14.10 -8.67
C SER A 565 12.73 -14.55 -9.38
N ASN A 566 13.74 -13.67 -9.36
CA ASN A 566 15.08 -13.98 -9.88
C ASN A 566 15.80 -15.06 -9.06
N ALA A 567 15.36 -15.36 -7.84
CA ALA A 567 15.91 -16.45 -7.02
C ALA A 567 15.87 -17.80 -7.74
N MET A 568 14.91 -18.00 -8.63
CA MET A 568 14.76 -19.21 -9.43
C MET A 568 15.51 -19.19 -10.77
N ASN A 569 16.19 -18.08 -11.12
CA ASN A 569 16.95 -18.01 -12.36
C ASN A 569 18.08 -19.05 -12.36
N GLY A 570 18.23 -19.77 -13.47
CA GLY A 570 19.20 -20.85 -13.59
C GLY A 570 18.86 -22.14 -12.83
N LYS A 571 17.68 -22.26 -12.24
CA LYS A 571 17.18 -23.50 -11.61
C LYS A 571 16.33 -24.26 -12.63
N PRO A 572 16.81 -25.39 -13.16
CA PRO A 572 16.04 -26.16 -14.12
C PRO A 572 14.84 -26.82 -13.44
N PRO A 573 13.71 -26.96 -14.14
CA PRO A 573 12.61 -27.78 -13.67
C PRO A 573 13.04 -29.27 -13.58
N THR A 574 12.37 -30.04 -12.75
CA THR A 574 12.63 -31.49 -12.62
C THR A 574 12.20 -32.24 -13.86
N VAL A 575 11.27 -31.73 -14.63
CA VAL A 575 10.95 -32.21 -15.96
C VAL A 575 12.00 -31.67 -16.94
N ARG A 576 12.84 -32.50 -17.40
CA ARG A 576 14.00 -32.34 -18.27
C ARG A 576 13.91 -31.25 -19.33
N VAL A 577 14.08 -30.02 -18.93
CA VAL A 577 14.29 -28.94 -19.88
C VAL A 577 15.66 -28.34 -19.65
N THR A 578 16.49 -28.41 -20.65
CA THR A 578 17.82 -27.78 -20.65
C THR A 578 17.67 -26.34 -21.12
N TYR A 579 18.09 -25.39 -20.29
CA TYR A 579 18.33 -24.04 -20.73
C TYR A 579 19.42 -24.05 -21.82
N LYS A 580 19.14 -23.49 -22.97
CA LYS A 580 20.15 -23.26 -24.01
C LYS A 580 20.74 -21.88 -23.86
#